data_b5ddf64d14c881c2901159ade414b972
#
_entry.id   b5ddf64d14c881c2901159ade414b972
#
_cell.length_a   1.000
_cell.length_b   1.000
_cell.length_c   1.000
_cell.angle_alpha   90.00
_cell.angle_beta   90.00
_cell.angle_gamma   90.00
#
_symmetry.space_group_name_H-M   'P 1'
#
loop_
_entity.id
_entity.type
_entity.pdbx_description
1 polymer ?
#
loop_
_entity_poly.entity_id
_entity_poly.type
_entity_poly.pdbx_seq_one_letter_code
_entity_poly.pdbx_strand_id
1 'polypeptide(L)'
;VSVPTTFGTSLPKENYSEVKSRGFEVELGYNDRIGKVDYYLRGNFSFANSWWSKKDEAENIRAYKSEIGQSLSREWGFECIGMIRTEEQLQQYMEENPNMTIKGQKPGLGMLIYKDVRGPESDEPDGIITDDDKVVIIENKVAPITYGFTIGGKWKGFMLDIFFQGMAGHKKLMDFR
;
A
#
# COMPACT_ATOMS: atom_id res chain seq x y z
N VAL A 1 24.56 3.53 -5.72
CA VAL A 1 25.42 2.73 -6.65
C VAL A 1 25.99 1.55 -5.86
N SER A 2 25.58 0.34 -6.21
CA SER A 2 26.18 -0.86 -5.63
C SER A 2 27.51 -1.11 -6.32
N VAL A 3 28.62 -1.08 -5.57
CA VAL A 3 29.94 -1.45 -6.06
C VAL A 3 30.29 -2.87 -5.64
N PRO A 4 31.04 -3.60 -6.45
CA PRO A 4 31.57 -4.89 -6.07
C PRO A 4 32.38 -4.81 -4.76
N THR A 5 32.29 -5.83 -3.92
CA THR A 5 33.02 -5.92 -2.64
C THR A 5 34.54 -5.81 -2.78
N THR A 6 35.04 -6.05 -3.98
CA THR A 6 36.48 -5.91 -4.34
C THR A 6 36.99 -4.47 -4.37
N PHE A 7 36.08 -3.47 -4.30
CA PHE A 7 36.48 -2.06 -4.37
C PHE A 7 37.22 -1.56 -3.12
N GLY A 8 37.14 -2.28 -2.00
CA GLY A 8 37.94 -2.04 -0.81
C GLY A 8 37.66 -0.75 -0.02
N THR A 9 36.73 0.06 -0.47
CA THR A 9 36.31 1.31 0.22
C THR A 9 34.80 1.54 0.04
N SER A 10 34.18 2.25 0.98
CA SER A 10 32.80 2.68 0.85
C SER A 10 32.72 3.94 -0.01
N LEU A 11 31.81 3.96 -0.98
CA LEU A 11 31.52 5.15 -1.75
C LEU A 11 30.90 6.25 -0.87
N PRO A 12 31.18 7.52 -1.16
CA PRO A 12 30.48 8.61 -0.50
C PRO A 12 28.97 8.55 -0.78
N LYS A 13 28.19 8.94 0.20
CA LYS A 13 26.73 9.03 0.05
C LYS A 13 26.40 10.24 -0.86
N GLU A 14 25.61 10.00 -1.89
CA GLU A 14 25.13 11.02 -2.78
C GLU A 14 23.60 11.17 -2.70
N ASN A 15 23.09 12.37 -2.93
CA ASN A 15 21.67 12.66 -3.04
C ASN A 15 21.19 12.31 -4.46
N TYR A 16 21.01 11.01 -4.73
CA TYR A 16 20.64 10.52 -6.05
C TYR A 16 19.14 10.35 -6.25
N SER A 17 18.44 9.92 -5.21
CA SER A 17 17.01 9.60 -5.29
C SER A 17 16.16 10.87 -5.32
N GLU A 18 15.12 10.86 -6.15
CA GLU A 18 14.17 11.96 -6.33
C GLU A 18 12.74 11.47 -6.14
N VAL A 19 11.97 12.21 -5.37
CA VAL A 19 10.54 12.00 -5.15
C VAL A 19 9.76 13.14 -5.76
N LYS A 20 8.69 12.83 -6.46
CA LYS A 20 7.71 13.80 -6.94
C LYS A 20 6.40 13.65 -6.21
N SER A 21 5.81 14.78 -5.85
CA SER A 21 4.47 14.85 -5.26
C SER A 21 3.61 15.80 -6.08
N ARG A 22 2.36 15.42 -6.31
CA ARG A 22 1.36 16.28 -6.96
C ARG A 22 0.04 16.13 -6.23
N GLY A 23 -0.66 17.25 -6.14
CA GLY A 23 -1.95 17.28 -5.50
C GLY A 23 -2.68 18.57 -5.77
N PHE A 24 -3.89 18.65 -5.25
CA PHE A 24 -4.68 19.86 -5.22
C PHE A 24 -5.54 19.88 -3.96
N GLU A 25 -5.88 21.06 -3.52
CA GLU A 25 -6.78 21.29 -2.39
C GLU A 25 -7.89 22.24 -2.82
N VAL A 26 -9.08 21.99 -2.32
CA VAL A 26 -10.26 22.83 -2.53
C VAL A 26 -10.88 23.11 -1.18
N GLU A 27 -11.13 24.36 -0.88
CA GLU A 27 -11.89 24.80 0.28
C GLU A 27 -13.06 25.66 -0.18
N LEU A 28 -14.25 25.35 0.30
CA LEU A 28 -15.49 26.07 0.01
C LEU A 28 -16.15 26.46 1.33
N GLY A 29 -16.57 27.72 1.41
CA GLY A 29 -17.31 28.25 2.54
C GLY A 29 -18.54 29.02 2.09
N TYR A 30 -19.63 28.82 2.80
CA TYR A 30 -20.87 29.55 2.61
C TYR A 30 -21.46 29.96 3.95
N ASN A 31 -21.82 31.23 4.09
CA ASN A 31 -22.47 31.75 5.28
C ASN A 31 -23.70 32.52 4.85
N ASP A 32 -24.81 32.34 5.57
CA ASP A 32 -26.02 33.07 5.30
C ASP A 32 -26.90 33.14 6.57
N ARG A 33 -28.01 33.88 6.47
CA ARG A 33 -28.98 34.07 7.56
C ARG A 33 -30.40 33.82 7.06
N ILE A 34 -31.11 32.98 7.77
CA ILE A 34 -32.54 32.76 7.56
C ILE A 34 -33.32 33.25 8.79
N GLY A 35 -33.95 34.39 8.66
CA GLY A 35 -34.67 35.03 9.77
C GLY A 35 -33.73 35.39 10.94
N LYS A 36 -33.83 34.64 12.06
CA LYS A 36 -32.98 34.83 13.26
C LYS A 36 -31.90 33.77 13.42
N VAL A 37 -31.71 32.93 12.40
CA VAL A 37 -30.72 31.85 12.40
C VAL A 37 -29.58 32.22 11.46
N ASP A 38 -28.39 32.39 12.00
CA ASP A 38 -27.14 32.46 11.21
C ASP A 38 -26.66 31.03 11.00
N TYR A 39 -26.31 30.66 9.77
CA TYR A 39 -25.76 29.35 9.48
C TYR A 39 -24.55 29.42 8.56
N TYR A 40 -23.73 28.40 8.60
CA TYR A 40 -22.58 28.28 7.72
C TYR A 40 -22.31 26.84 7.33
N LEU A 41 -21.75 26.69 6.15
CA LEU A 41 -21.26 25.45 5.59
C LEU A 41 -19.79 25.64 5.21
N ARG A 42 -18.96 24.70 5.55
CA ARG A 42 -17.55 24.68 5.11
C ARG A 42 -17.21 23.28 4.64
N GLY A 43 -16.54 23.18 3.52
CA GLY A 43 -16.07 21.91 3.00
C GLY A 43 -14.63 22.05 2.53
N ASN A 44 -13.82 21.06 2.81
CA ASN A 44 -12.49 20.92 2.25
C ASN A 44 -12.30 19.56 1.61
N PHE A 45 -11.51 19.52 0.58
CA PHE A 45 -11.11 18.32 -0.11
C PHE A 45 -9.66 18.46 -0.53
N SER A 46 -8.84 17.46 -0.23
CA SER A 46 -7.44 17.41 -0.62
C SER A 46 -7.14 16.08 -1.30
N PHE A 47 -6.42 16.14 -2.39
CA PHE A 47 -5.85 14.98 -3.06
C PHE A 47 -4.36 15.21 -3.24
N ALA A 48 -3.53 14.27 -2.79
CA ALA A 48 -2.09 14.28 -3.02
C ALA A 48 -1.56 12.87 -3.24
N ASN A 49 -0.67 12.72 -4.20
CA ASN A 49 0.05 11.48 -4.44
C ASN A 49 1.54 11.74 -4.62
N SER A 50 2.37 10.81 -4.13
CA SER A 50 3.82 10.92 -4.18
C SER A 50 4.41 9.62 -4.71
N TRP A 51 5.42 9.75 -5.59
CA TRP A 51 6.07 8.60 -6.23
C TRP A 51 7.57 8.84 -6.43
N TRP A 52 8.30 7.75 -6.59
CA TRP A 52 9.71 7.80 -6.96
C TRP A 52 9.83 8.28 -8.41
N SER A 53 10.50 9.41 -8.60
CA SER A 53 10.85 9.93 -9.92
C SER A 53 12.20 9.40 -10.38
N LYS A 54 13.10 9.17 -9.42
CA LYS A 54 14.43 8.64 -9.64
C LYS A 54 14.86 7.84 -8.40
N LYS A 55 15.38 6.65 -8.62
CA LYS A 55 15.89 5.78 -7.57
C LYS A 55 17.10 5.03 -8.09
N ASP A 56 18.05 4.74 -7.22
CA ASP A 56 19.19 3.88 -7.55
C ASP A 56 18.69 2.43 -7.56
N GLU A 57 18.50 1.89 -8.75
CA GLU A 57 18.08 0.52 -8.97
C GLU A 57 19.18 -0.24 -9.71
N ALA A 58 19.28 -1.54 -9.49
CA ALA A 58 20.23 -2.38 -10.20
C ALA A 58 19.92 -2.35 -11.72
N GLU A 59 20.95 -2.37 -12.55
CA GLU A 59 20.81 -2.27 -14.01
C GLU A 59 19.90 -3.38 -14.59
N ASN A 60 19.90 -4.56 -13.95
CA ASN A 60 19.11 -5.72 -14.36
C ASN A 60 17.89 -5.97 -13.46
N ILE A 61 17.33 -4.93 -12.82
CA ILE A 61 16.15 -5.09 -11.99
C ILE A 61 14.96 -5.55 -12.84
N ARG A 62 14.27 -6.57 -12.39
CA ARG A 62 13.04 -7.04 -13.07
C ARG A 62 11.97 -5.95 -13.00
N ALA A 63 11.21 -5.77 -14.09
CA ALA A 63 10.25 -4.68 -14.23
C ALA A 63 9.25 -4.58 -13.06
N TYR A 64 8.79 -5.72 -12.53
CA TYR A 64 7.86 -5.72 -11.40
C TYR A 64 8.47 -5.22 -10.08
N LYS A 65 9.81 -5.31 -9.92
CA LYS A 65 10.54 -4.83 -8.73
C LYS A 65 10.89 -3.34 -8.82
N SER A 66 10.83 -2.73 -10.00
CA SER A 66 11.14 -1.32 -10.15
C SER A 66 10.15 -0.47 -9.35
N GLU A 67 10.72 0.47 -8.60
CA GLU A 67 9.95 1.43 -7.81
C GLU A 67 9.78 2.78 -8.52
N ILE A 68 10.52 3.02 -9.62
CA ILE A 68 10.41 4.27 -10.38
C ILE A 68 9.00 4.39 -10.96
N GLY A 69 8.37 5.53 -10.74
CA GLY A 69 6.98 5.80 -11.12
C GLY A 69 5.94 5.24 -10.14
N GLN A 70 6.36 4.54 -9.10
CA GLN A 70 5.49 3.87 -8.15
C GLN A 70 5.30 4.69 -6.86
N SER A 71 4.16 4.46 -6.19
CA SER A 71 3.85 5.14 -4.92
C SER A 71 4.91 4.85 -3.86
N LEU A 72 5.29 5.89 -3.11
CA LEU A 72 6.23 5.77 -1.98
C LEU A 72 5.74 4.85 -0.86
N SER A 73 4.44 4.66 -0.75
CA SER A 73 3.81 3.98 0.37
C SER A 73 3.32 2.56 0.01
N ARG A 74 3.85 1.98 -1.07
CA ARG A 74 3.54 0.59 -1.45
C ARG A 74 4.05 -0.41 -0.42
N GLU A 75 3.30 -1.48 -0.26
CA GLU A 75 3.70 -2.62 0.56
C GLU A 75 3.60 -3.92 -0.21
N TRP A 76 4.67 -4.69 -0.13
CA TRP A 76 4.79 -6.00 -0.75
C TRP A 76 4.45 -7.10 0.24
N GLY A 77 3.75 -8.12 -0.23
CA GLY A 77 3.43 -9.31 0.56
C GLY A 77 2.97 -10.44 -0.32
N PHE A 78 2.65 -11.57 0.31
CA PHE A 78 2.12 -12.74 -0.38
C PHE A 78 0.61 -12.66 -0.49
N GLU A 79 0.06 -13.03 -1.64
CA GLU A 79 -1.37 -13.21 -1.82
C GLU A 79 -1.78 -14.55 -1.19
N CYS A 80 -2.49 -14.49 -0.07
CA CYS A 80 -3.00 -15.67 0.61
C CYS A 80 -4.30 -16.13 -0.08
N ILE A 81 -4.32 -17.37 -0.57
CA ILE A 81 -5.46 -17.97 -1.26
C ILE A 81 -6.21 -19.00 -0.39
N GLY A 82 -5.66 -19.37 0.76
CA GLY A 82 -6.30 -20.32 1.66
C GLY A 82 -5.45 -20.70 2.86
N MET A 83 -5.96 -21.69 3.61
CA MET A 83 -5.27 -22.31 4.74
C MET A 83 -5.55 -23.80 4.72
N ILE A 84 -4.52 -24.60 4.97
CA ILE A 84 -4.63 -26.05 5.12
C ILE A 84 -5.17 -26.36 6.51
N ARG A 85 -6.42 -26.85 6.61
CA ARG A 85 -7.09 -27.07 7.89
C ARG A 85 -7.25 -28.54 8.25
N THR A 86 -7.27 -29.45 7.26
CA THR A 86 -7.44 -30.87 7.47
C THR A 86 -6.36 -31.68 6.75
N GLU A 87 -6.17 -32.94 7.20
CA GLU A 87 -5.20 -33.85 6.57
C GLU A 87 -5.58 -34.16 5.11
N GLU A 88 -6.87 -34.27 4.82
CA GLU A 88 -7.35 -34.51 3.47
C GLU A 88 -6.99 -33.35 2.53
N GLN A 89 -7.15 -32.09 3.01
CA GLN A 89 -6.76 -30.92 2.26
C GLN A 89 -5.24 -30.88 2.05
N LEU A 90 -4.45 -31.28 3.04
CA LEU A 90 -3.00 -31.35 2.93
C LEU A 90 -2.58 -32.38 1.87
N GLN A 91 -3.16 -33.58 1.91
CA GLN A 91 -2.87 -34.62 0.94
C GLN A 91 -3.23 -34.18 -0.48
N GLN A 92 -4.44 -33.65 -0.67
CA GLN A 92 -4.87 -33.14 -1.97
C GLN A 92 -3.93 -32.04 -2.48
N TYR A 93 -3.58 -31.06 -1.62
CA TYR A 93 -2.69 -29.98 -2.00
C TYR A 93 -1.30 -30.47 -2.41
N MET A 94 -0.74 -31.45 -1.71
CA MET A 94 0.56 -32.06 -2.03
C MET A 94 0.52 -32.92 -3.30
N GLU A 95 -0.61 -33.59 -3.57
CA GLU A 95 -0.81 -34.32 -4.82
C GLU A 95 -0.86 -33.41 -6.04
N GLU A 96 -1.58 -32.30 -5.90
CA GLU A 96 -1.68 -31.26 -6.95
C GLU A 96 -0.36 -30.49 -7.14
N ASN A 97 0.45 -30.36 -6.06
CA ASN A 97 1.68 -29.55 -6.05
C ASN A 97 2.84 -30.34 -5.40
N PRO A 98 3.37 -31.39 -6.04
CA PRO A 98 4.30 -32.33 -5.42
C PRO A 98 5.65 -31.72 -5.01
N ASN A 99 6.09 -30.66 -5.66
CA ASN A 99 7.36 -29.97 -5.37
C ASN A 99 7.17 -28.68 -4.56
N MET A 100 5.96 -28.36 -4.16
CA MET A 100 5.66 -27.11 -3.47
C MET A 100 6.43 -26.98 -2.17
N THR A 101 7.11 -25.89 -2.01
CA THR A 101 7.66 -25.43 -0.74
C THR A 101 7.29 -23.99 -0.48
N ILE A 102 7.03 -23.67 0.78
CA ILE A 102 6.72 -22.31 1.23
C ILE A 102 7.92 -21.82 2.01
N LYS A 103 8.72 -20.94 1.42
CA LYS A 103 9.99 -20.45 2.00
C LYS A 103 10.93 -21.59 2.45
N GLY A 104 11.04 -22.62 1.62
CA GLY A 104 11.90 -23.78 1.89
C GLY A 104 11.30 -24.82 2.85
N GLN A 105 10.07 -24.64 3.31
CA GLN A 105 9.37 -25.59 4.16
C GLN A 105 8.27 -26.31 3.38
N LYS A 106 8.11 -27.61 3.61
CA LYS A 106 6.97 -28.35 3.04
C LYS A 106 5.65 -27.86 3.65
N PRO A 107 4.56 -27.83 2.87
CA PRO A 107 3.22 -27.53 3.38
C PRO A 107 2.84 -28.43 4.55
N GLY A 108 2.12 -27.90 5.53
CA GLY A 108 1.66 -28.61 6.72
C GLY A 108 0.33 -28.07 7.24
N LEU A 109 -0.27 -28.78 8.18
CA LEU A 109 -1.50 -28.36 8.83
C LEU A 109 -1.37 -26.99 9.49
N GLY A 110 -2.37 -26.14 9.32
CA GLY A 110 -2.41 -24.79 9.85
C GLY A 110 -1.59 -23.76 9.05
N MET A 111 -0.89 -24.19 7.99
CA MET A 111 -0.14 -23.25 7.14
C MET A 111 -1.06 -22.54 6.14
N LEU A 112 -0.72 -21.28 5.85
CA LEU A 112 -1.37 -20.51 4.81
C LEU A 112 -0.88 -20.97 3.44
N ILE A 113 -1.80 -21.02 2.49
CA ILE A 113 -1.52 -21.27 1.08
C ILE A 113 -1.36 -19.92 0.40
N TYR A 114 -0.24 -19.72 -0.26
CA TYR A 114 0.05 -18.53 -1.02
C TYR A 114 -0.01 -18.84 -2.52
N LYS A 115 -0.37 -17.82 -3.27
CA LYS A 115 -0.36 -17.90 -4.71
C LYS A 115 1.06 -17.90 -5.23
N ASP A 116 1.39 -18.90 -6.01
CA ASP A 116 2.59 -18.96 -6.81
C ASP A 116 2.40 -18.03 -8.01
N VAL A 117 3.24 -17.03 -8.13
CA VAL A 117 3.09 -15.96 -9.14
C VAL A 117 4.22 -16.03 -10.17
N ARG A 118 5.45 -16.27 -9.70
CA ARG A 118 6.61 -16.24 -10.59
C ARG A 118 7.83 -16.93 -9.98
N GLY A 119 8.66 -17.47 -10.86
CA GLY A 119 9.95 -18.02 -10.50
C GLY A 119 11.10 -16.98 -10.49
N PRO A 120 12.30 -17.38 -10.10
CA PRO A 120 13.46 -16.48 -9.97
C PRO A 120 13.91 -15.86 -11.30
N GLU A 121 13.68 -16.53 -12.43
CA GLU A 121 14.08 -16.06 -13.77
C GLU A 121 12.90 -15.90 -14.75
N SER A 122 11.67 -16.27 -14.33
CA SER A 122 10.48 -16.22 -15.18
C SER A 122 9.32 -15.53 -14.46
N ASP A 123 8.41 -14.95 -15.24
CA ASP A 123 7.17 -14.37 -14.72
C ASP A 123 6.03 -15.41 -14.65
N GLU A 124 6.37 -16.70 -14.75
CA GLU A 124 5.44 -17.82 -14.62
C GLU A 124 5.66 -18.56 -13.30
N PRO A 125 4.61 -19.17 -12.72
CA PRO A 125 4.68 -20.01 -11.52
C PRO A 125 5.71 -21.13 -11.69
N ASP A 126 6.51 -21.40 -10.64
CA ASP A 126 7.54 -22.43 -10.64
C ASP A 126 7.29 -23.58 -9.64
N GLY A 127 6.19 -23.53 -8.91
CA GLY A 127 5.82 -24.53 -7.90
C GLY A 127 6.50 -24.32 -6.55
N ILE A 128 7.15 -23.17 -6.30
CA ILE A 128 7.89 -22.90 -5.07
C ILE A 128 7.56 -21.48 -4.61
N ILE A 129 7.09 -21.30 -3.39
CA ILE A 129 6.83 -19.96 -2.83
C ILE A 129 8.10 -19.36 -2.27
N THR A 130 8.59 -18.31 -2.93
CA THR A 130 9.78 -17.55 -2.58
C THR A 130 9.47 -16.05 -2.43
N ASP A 131 10.50 -15.25 -2.20
CA ASP A 131 10.33 -13.78 -2.16
C ASP A 131 9.99 -13.17 -3.55
N ASP A 132 10.17 -13.94 -4.63
CA ASP A 132 9.79 -13.51 -5.97
C ASP A 132 8.28 -13.55 -6.19
N ASP A 133 7.52 -14.32 -5.39
CA ASP A 133 6.05 -14.39 -5.42
C ASP A 133 5.36 -13.23 -4.71
N LYS A 134 6.12 -12.37 -4.08
CA LYS A 134 5.53 -11.18 -3.47
C LYS A 134 4.89 -10.29 -4.54
N VAL A 135 3.69 -9.82 -4.23
CA VAL A 135 2.93 -8.85 -5.02
C VAL A 135 2.66 -7.59 -4.21
N VAL A 136 2.27 -6.53 -4.85
CA VAL A 136 1.84 -5.32 -4.14
C VAL A 136 0.48 -5.56 -3.51
N ILE A 137 0.45 -5.74 -2.20
CA ILE A 137 -0.79 -5.94 -1.43
C ILE A 137 -1.44 -4.63 -1.01
N ILE A 138 -0.63 -3.59 -0.85
CA ILE A 138 -1.08 -2.23 -0.54
C ILE A 138 -0.41 -1.26 -1.50
N GLU A 139 -1.18 -0.56 -2.32
CA GLU A 139 -0.67 0.47 -3.22
C GLU A 139 -0.37 1.77 -2.47
N ASN A 140 -1.27 2.15 -1.56
CA ASN A 140 -1.14 3.36 -0.75
C ASN A 140 -1.40 3.05 0.72
N LYS A 141 -0.39 3.15 1.58
CA LYS A 141 -0.52 3.14 3.04
C LYS A 141 -0.98 4.49 3.58
N VAL A 142 -0.62 5.57 2.90
CA VAL A 142 -1.04 6.93 3.21
C VAL A 142 -2.24 7.28 2.36
N ALA A 143 -3.28 7.84 2.97
CA ALA A 143 -4.48 8.22 2.27
C ALA A 143 -4.20 9.35 1.27
N PRO A 144 -4.37 9.14 -0.04
CA PRO A 144 -4.21 10.19 -1.04
C PRO A 144 -5.37 11.18 -1.03
N ILE A 145 -6.49 10.82 -0.47
CA ILE A 145 -7.69 11.66 -0.39
C ILE A 145 -8.03 11.93 1.06
N THR A 146 -8.18 13.21 1.41
CA THR A 146 -8.77 13.65 2.68
C THR A 146 -9.86 14.66 2.43
N TYR A 147 -10.89 14.64 3.25
CA TYR A 147 -12.00 15.58 3.15
C TYR A 147 -12.58 15.88 4.53
N GLY A 148 -13.14 17.07 4.62
CA GLY A 148 -13.87 17.51 5.82
C GLY A 148 -15.08 18.33 5.43
N PHE A 149 -16.08 18.30 6.28
CA PHE A 149 -17.29 19.08 6.11
C PHE A 149 -17.78 19.57 7.49
N THR A 150 -18.05 20.86 7.58
CA THR A 150 -18.61 21.47 8.79
C THR A 150 -19.93 22.13 8.44
N ILE A 151 -20.93 21.86 9.24
CA ILE A 151 -22.19 22.59 9.27
C ILE A 151 -22.38 23.19 10.64
N GLY A 152 -22.68 24.48 10.69
CA GLY A 152 -22.91 25.16 11.94
C GLY A 152 -24.03 26.18 11.86
N GLY A 153 -24.54 26.52 13.02
CA GLY A 153 -25.60 27.52 13.12
C GLY A 153 -25.66 28.17 14.49
N LYS A 154 -26.17 29.41 14.50
CA LYS A 154 -26.37 30.22 15.70
C LYS A 154 -27.78 30.74 15.76
N TRP A 155 -28.45 30.53 16.89
CA TRP A 155 -29.83 30.98 17.12
C TRP A 155 -30.04 31.35 18.59
N LYS A 156 -30.43 32.56 18.85
CA LYS A 156 -30.80 33.09 20.21
C LYS A 156 -29.77 32.76 21.29
N GLY A 157 -28.47 32.82 20.96
CA GLY A 157 -27.40 32.53 21.91
C GLY A 157 -26.93 31.06 21.93
N PHE A 158 -27.68 30.13 21.33
CA PHE A 158 -27.25 28.77 21.11
C PHE A 158 -26.39 28.70 19.85
N MET A 159 -25.30 27.91 19.91
CA MET A 159 -24.43 27.60 18.77
C MET A 159 -24.28 26.10 18.67
N LEU A 160 -24.40 25.57 17.45
CA LEU A 160 -24.17 24.17 17.14
C LEU A 160 -23.20 24.09 15.97
N ASP A 161 -22.16 23.26 16.14
CA ASP A 161 -21.19 22.93 15.11
C ASP A 161 -21.12 21.41 14.98
N ILE A 162 -21.29 20.92 13.77
CA ILE A 162 -21.16 19.50 13.43
C ILE A 162 -20.04 19.37 12.41
N PHE A 163 -19.02 18.56 12.74
CA PHE A 163 -17.86 18.35 11.90
C PHE A 163 -17.78 16.88 11.48
N PHE A 164 -17.58 16.66 10.19
CA PHE A 164 -17.29 15.35 9.60
C PHE A 164 -15.92 15.39 8.96
N GLN A 165 -15.17 14.32 9.15
CA GLN A 165 -13.85 14.15 8.51
C GLN A 165 -13.73 12.74 7.99
N GLY A 166 -13.09 12.57 6.84
CA GLY A 166 -12.83 11.27 6.27
C GLY A 166 -11.55 11.25 5.44
N MET A 167 -11.11 10.03 5.17
CA MET A 167 -9.99 9.75 4.28
C MET A 167 -10.30 8.52 3.43
N ALA A 168 -9.73 8.47 2.22
CA ALA A 168 -9.98 7.39 1.29
C ALA A 168 -8.76 7.07 0.42
N GLY A 169 -8.82 5.91 -0.27
CA GLY A 169 -7.79 5.50 -1.21
C GLY A 169 -6.56 4.86 -0.55
N HIS A 170 -6.63 4.49 0.73
CA HIS A 170 -5.55 3.82 1.43
C HIS A 170 -5.99 2.46 1.98
N LYS A 171 -5.00 1.60 2.21
CA LYS A 171 -5.15 0.34 2.93
C LYS A 171 -4.11 0.27 4.04
N LYS A 172 -4.48 -0.34 5.16
CA LYS A 172 -3.58 -0.56 6.29
C LYS A 172 -3.54 -2.04 6.63
N LEU A 173 -2.35 -2.57 6.79
CA LEU A 173 -2.18 -3.90 7.36
C LEU A 173 -2.56 -3.86 8.84
N MET A 174 -3.46 -4.74 9.25
CA MET A 174 -3.76 -4.97 10.66
C MET A 174 -2.85 -6.09 11.16
N ASP A 175 -1.86 -5.72 11.95
CA ASP A 175 -0.96 -6.67 12.62
C ASP A 175 -1.46 -6.86 14.05
N PHE A 176 -2.01 -8.01 14.33
CA PHE A 176 -2.43 -8.41 15.67
C PHE A 176 -1.27 -9.14 16.34
N ARG A 177 -0.39 -8.41 16.97
CA ARG A 177 0.66 -8.96 17.86
C ARG A 177 0.23 -8.89 19.31
#